data_24f2a6c0256e6a61f6a9850809d039cf
#
_entry.id   24f2a6c0256e6a61f6a9850809d039cf
#
_cell.length_a   1.000
_cell.length_b   1.000
_cell.length_c   1.000
_cell.angle_alpha   90.00
_cell.angle_beta   90.00
_cell.angle_gamma   90.00
#
_symmetry.space_group_name_H-M   'P 1'
#
loop_
_entity.id
_entity.type
_entity.pdbx_description
1 polymer ?
#
loop_
_entity_poly.entity_id
_entity_poly.type
_entity_poly.pdbx_seq_one_letter_code
_entity_poly.pdbx_strand_id
1 'polypeptide(L)'
;NMIVQGGLVRPANKAFGERVLVFVGLTGGIIGFAAYAIAGDGDTFYYSTILFALMGFFQSSINGVMSSRIGPLDQGRLSGANSSIMGLSGMIGPSIYAAVFYWSAAPERDRIWHGAPFGLACLMLITAIIIAFFVVPKRVTAPVKK
;
A
#
# COMPACT_ATOMS: atom_id res chain seq x y z
N ASN A 1 -5.24 -11.55 1.38
CA ASN A 1 -3.84 -11.19 1.06
C ASN A 1 -2.91 -12.41 0.94
N MET A 2 -3.09 -13.51 1.73
CA MET A 2 -2.22 -14.69 1.66
C MET A 2 -2.20 -15.35 0.28
N ILE A 3 -3.33 -15.47 -0.40
CA ILE A 3 -3.43 -16.08 -1.74
C ILE A 3 -2.67 -15.22 -2.76
N VAL A 4 -2.83 -13.90 -2.69
CA VAL A 4 -2.12 -12.96 -3.59
C VAL A 4 -0.62 -13.01 -3.35
N GLN A 5 -0.18 -12.90 -2.09
CA GLN A 5 1.25 -12.88 -1.73
C GLN A 5 1.94 -14.24 -1.93
N GLY A 6 1.26 -15.35 -1.65
CA GLY A 6 1.84 -16.68 -1.74
C GLY A 6 1.84 -17.29 -3.15
N GLY A 7 0.81 -17.01 -3.96
CA GLY A 7 0.62 -17.70 -5.24
C GLY A 7 0.72 -16.83 -6.49
N LEU A 8 0.19 -15.60 -6.43
CA LEU A 8 0.04 -14.76 -7.62
C LEU A 8 1.21 -13.80 -7.85
N VAL A 9 1.93 -13.40 -6.80
CA VAL A 9 3.01 -12.40 -6.91
C VAL A 9 4.15 -12.87 -7.78
N ARG A 10 4.62 -14.11 -7.64
CA ARG A 10 5.73 -14.65 -8.43
C ARG A 10 5.46 -14.70 -9.93
N PRO A 11 4.34 -15.28 -10.39
CA PRO A 11 4.01 -15.29 -11.83
C PRO A 11 3.71 -13.86 -12.34
N ALA A 12 3.05 -13.03 -11.55
CA ALA A 12 2.74 -11.65 -11.92
C ALA A 12 4.02 -10.80 -12.07
N ASN A 13 5.01 -10.95 -11.17
CA ASN A 13 6.31 -10.26 -11.28
C ASN A 13 7.07 -10.68 -12.55
N LYS A 14 6.99 -11.95 -12.95
CA LYS A 14 7.62 -12.43 -14.19
C LYS A 14 6.92 -11.89 -15.44
N ALA A 15 5.60 -11.73 -15.40
CA ALA A 15 4.80 -11.31 -16.56
C ALA A 15 4.79 -9.79 -16.76
N PHE A 16 4.63 -9.02 -15.67
CA PHE A 16 4.39 -7.58 -15.72
C PHE A 16 5.57 -6.74 -15.17
N GLY A 17 6.46 -7.37 -14.42
CA GLY A 17 7.57 -6.68 -13.75
C GLY A 17 7.17 -6.00 -12.45
N GLU A 18 8.15 -5.84 -11.55
CA GLU A 18 7.95 -5.30 -10.19
C GLU A 18 7.38 -3.89 -10.18
N ARG A 19 7.83 -3.04 -11.11
CA ARG A 19 7.33 -1.66 -11.22
C ARG A 19 5.82 -1.60 -11.46
N VAL A 20 5.33 -2.35 -12.45
CA VAL A 20 3.89 -2.36 -12.80
C VAL A 20 3.07 -2.82 -11.60
N LEU A 21 3.55 -3.84 -10.89
CA LEU A 21 2.85 -4.36 -9.71
C LEU A 21 2.85 -3.40 -8.52
N VAL A 22 3.89 -2.57 -8.36
CA VAL A 22 3.87 -1.47 -7.38
C VAL A 22 2.71 -0.53 -7.68
N PHE A 23 2.56 -0.10 -8.95
CA PHE A 23 1.47 0.81 -9.33
C PHE A 23 0.09 0.16 -9.29
N VAL A 24 -0.03 -1.10 -9.70
CA VAL A 24 -1.27 -1.88 -9.59
C VAL A 24 -1.71 -1.99 -8.14
N GLY A 25 -0.78 -2.32 -7.23
CA GLY A 25 -1.06 -2.43 -5.80
C GLY A 25 -1.49 -1.10 -5.18
N LEU A 26 -0.79 0.00 -5.48
CA LEU A 26 -1.15 1.34 -4.99
C LEU A 26 -2.50 1.80 -5.54
N THR A 27 -2.74 1.61 -6.84
CA THR A 27 -4.02 1.97 -7.47
C THR A 27 -5.17 1.15 -6.89
N GLY A 28 -4.98 -0.17 -6.72
CA GLY A 28 -5.96 -1.04 -6.06
C GLY A 28 -6.26 -0.60 -4.63
N GLY A 29 -5.23 -0.18 -3.88
CA GLY A 29 -5.41 0.39 -2.54
C GLY A 29 -6.20 1.70 -2.54
N ILE A 30 -5.90 2.62 -3.47
CA ILE A 30 -6.62 3.90 -3.61
C ILE A 30 -8.10 3.64 -3.91
N ILE A 31 -8.40 2.80 -4.89
CA ILE A 31 -9.79 2.47 -5.27
C ILE A 31 -10.50 1.76 -4.11
N GLY A 32 -9.82 0.81 -3.45
CA GLY A 32 -10.38 0.08 -2.30
C GLY A 32 -10.72 1.01 -1.13
N PHE A 33 -9.82 1.91 -0.74
CA PHE A 33 -10.08 2.87 0.34
C PHE A 33 -11.11 3.94 -0.06
N ALA A 34 -11.11 4.39 -1.30
CA ALA A 34 -12.15 5.29 -1.80
C ALA A 34 -13.53 4.62 -1.74
N ALA A 35 -13.62 3.35 -2.13
CA ALA A 35 -14.86 2.59 -2.03
C ALA A 35 -15.30 2.41 -0.57
N TYR A 36 -14.37 2.14 0.36
CA TYR A 36 -14.69 2.09 1.80
C TYR A 36 -15.18 3.44 2.33
N ALA A 37 -14.62 4.56 1.87
CA ALA A 37 -15.02 5.88 2.32
C ALA A 37 -16.48 6.23 1.98
N ILE A 38 -16.99 5.69 0.86
CA ILE A 38 -18.35 5.94 0.38
C ILE A 38 -19.31 4.77 0.62
N ALA A 39 -18.83 3.64 1.16
CA ALA A 39 -19.65 2.47 1.43
C ALA A 39 -20.77 2.81 2.42
N GLY A 40 -22.01 2.72 1.97
CA GLY A 40 -23.21 2.94 2.78
C GLY A 40 -23.87 1.66 3.30
N ASP A 41 -23.45 0.52 2.77
CA ASP A 41 -24.00 -0.81 3.07
C ASP A 41 -22.90 -1.88 3.16
N GLY A 42 -23.28 -3.04 3.72
CA GLY A 42 -22.35 -4.16 3.92
C GLY A 42 -21.87 -4.79 2.61
N ASP A 43 -22.72 -4.82 1.59
CA ASP A 43 -22.40 -5.45 0.31
C ASP A 43 -21.32 -4.65 -0.43
N THR A 44 -21.46 -3.34 -0.49
CA THR A 44 -20.44 -2.43 -1.05
C THR A 44 -19.11 -2.59 -0.32
N PHE A 45 -19.14 -2.76 1.01
CA PHE A 45 -17.94 -3.01 1.81
C PHE A 45 -17.25 -4.33 1.43
N TYR A 46 -18.00 -5.41 1.20
CA TYR A 46 -17.44 -6.71 0.76
C TYR A 46 -16.78 -6.61 -0.62
N TYR A 47 -17.41 -5.99 -1.60
CA TYR A 47 -16.82 -5.81 -2.93
C TYR A 47 -15.54 -4.95 -2.88
N SER A 48 -15.51 -3.93 -2.04
CA SER A 48 -14.33 -3.09 -1.82
C SER A 48 -13.14 -3.90 -1.29
N THR A 49 -13.38 -4.94 -0.50
CA THR A 49 -12.33 -5.84 0.03
C THR A 49 -11.59 -6.57 -1.09
N ILE A 50 -12.26 -6.95 -2.18
CA ILE A 50 -11.65 -7.63 -3.33
C ILE A 50 -10.67 -6.68 -4.03
N LEU A 51 -11.06 -5.43 -4.23
CA LEU A 51 -10.18 -4.39 -4.81
C LEU A 51 -8.98 -4.10 -3.90
N PHE A 52 -9.21 -4.03 -2.60
CA PHE A 52 -8.16 -3.85 -1.61
C PHE A 52 -7.15 -5.00 -1.58
N ALA A 53 -7.55 -6.22 -1.97
CA ALA A 53 -6.64 -7.36 -2.04
C ALA A 53 -5.48 -7.13 -3.04
N LEU A 54 -5.68 -6.31 -4.08
CA LEU A 54 -4.63 -5.92 -5.03
C LEU A 54 -3.47 -5.18 -4.37
N MET A 55 -3.70 -4.50 -3.23
CA MET A 55 -2.65 -3.88 -2.44
C MET A 55 -1.58 -4.89 -1.95
N GLY A 56 -1.92 -6.18 -1.91
CA GLY A 56 -0.98 -7.25 -1.60
C GLY A 56 0.21 -7.33 -2.58
N PHE A 57 0.04 -6.89 -3.82
CA PHE A 57 1.13 -6.82 -4.80
C PHE A 57 2.15 -5.72 -4.47
N PHE A 58 1.71 -4.61 -3.87
CA PHE A 58 2.60 -3.49 -3.53
C PHE A 58 3.73 -3.91 -2.59
N GLN A 59 3.41 -4.54 -1.45
CA GLN A 59 4.39 -4.88 -0.41
C GLN A 59 5.49 -5.80 -0.94
N SER A 60 5.11 -6.82 -1.72
CA SER A 60 6.07 -7.76 -2.29
C SER A 60 6.94 -7.12 -3.37
N SER A 61 6.33 -6.31 -4.25
CA SER A 61 7.03 -5.71 -5.37
C SER A 61 7.94 -4.57 -4.94
N ILE A 62 7.54 -3.75 -3.96
CA ILE A 62 8.42 -2.69 -3.45
C ILE A 62 9.66 -3.26 -2.74
N ASN A 63 9.50 -4.35 -1.99
CA ASN A 63 10.62 -5.04 -1.38
C ASN A 63 11.57 -5.62 -2.45
N GLY A 64 11.05 -6.17 -3.55
CA GLY A 64 11.83 -6.62 -4.69
C GLY A 64 12.64 -5.48 -5.33
N VAL A 65 11.97 -4.35 -5.64
CA VAL A 65 12.63 -3.15 -6.18
C VAL A 65 13.74 -2.65 -5.28
N MET A 66 13.49 -2.56 -3.96
CA MET A 66 14.48 -2.09 -2.99
C MET A 66 15.67 -3.05 -2.89
N SER A 67 15.40 -4.35 -2.78
CA SER A 67 16.42 -5.39 -2.65
C SER A 67 17.30 -5.52 -3.90
N SER A 68 16.74 -5.30 -5.10
CA SER A 68 17.50 -5.38 -6.35
C SER A 68 18.50 -4.24 -6.54
N ARG A 69 18.42 -3.17 -5.75
CA ARG A 69 19.29 -1.98 -5.86
C ARG A 69 20.50 -1.98 -4.94
N ILE A 70 20.57 -2.91 -4.02
CA ILE A 70 21.64 -2.98 -3.04
C ILE A 70 22.37 -4.31 -3.10
N GLY A 71 23.65 -4.29 -2.74
CA GLY A 71 24.49 -5.47 -2.69
C GLY A 71 24.10 -6.44 -1.56
N PRO A 72 24.55 -7.70 -1.63
CA PRO A 72 24.25 -8.72 -0.61
C PRO A 72 24.66 -8.30 0.81
N LEU A 73 25.74 -7.53 0.95
CA LEU A 73 26.28 -7.07 2.24
C LEU A 73 25.38 -6.00 2.90
N ASP A 74 24.62 -5.24 2.11
CA ASP A 74 23.75 -4.17 2.62
C ASP A 74 22.30 -4.59 2.84
N GLN A 75 21.93 -5.83 2.53
CA GLN A 75 20.56 -6.34 2.70
C GLN A 75 20.09 -6.23 4.16
N GLY A 76 20.98 -6.49 5.12
CA GLY A 76 20.67 -6.33 6.55
C GLY A 76 20.36 -4.89 6.94
N ARG A 77 21.11 -3.92 6.38
CA ARG A 77 20.88 -2.48 6.60
C ARG A 77 19.54 -2.02 6.03
N LEU A 78 19.20 -2.50 4.82
CA LEU A 78 17.90 -2.22 4.20
C LEU A 78 16.75 -2.77 5.06
N SER A 79 16.86 -4.03 5.49
CA SER A 79 15.85 -4.68 6.33
C SER A 79 15.66 -3.94 7.65
N GLY A 80 16.77 -3.54 8.29
CA GLY A 80 16.75 -2.75 9.53
C GLY A 80 16.08 -1.39 9.35
N ALA A 81 16.43 -0.66 8.28
CA ALA A 81 15.82 0.63 7.97
C ALA A 81 14.31 0.49 7.69
N ASN A 82 13.92 -0.51 6.90
CA ASN A 82 12.51 -0.78 6.61
C ASN A 82 11.72 -1.11 7.90
N SER A 83 12.28 -1.97 8.77
CA SER A 83 11.66 -2.31 10.06
C SER A 83 11.52 -1.10 10.97
N SER A 84 12.50 -0.20 10.99
CA SER A 84 12.44 1.04 11.78
C SER A 84 11.33 1.96 11.29
N ILE A 85 11.19 2.14 9.97
CA ILE A 85 10.12 2.95 9.38
C ILE A 85 8.75 2.32 9.68
N MET A 86 8.62 1.01 9.54
CA MET A 86 7.38 0.29 9.88
C MET A 86 7.03 0.42 11.36
N GLY A 87 8.02 0.34 12.25
CA GLY A 87 7.84 0.53 13.69
C GLY A 87 7.34 1.93 14.03
N LEU A 88 7.98 2.98 13.49
CA LEU A 88 7.55 4.37 13.66
C LEU A 88 6.13 4.59 13.12
N SER A 89 5.84 4.07 11.93
CA SER A 89 4.51 4.16 11.32
C SER A 89 3.45 3.45 12.18
N GLY A 90 3.81 2.30 12.76
CA GLY A 90 2.95 1.53 13.66
C GLY A 90 2.65 2.23 14.99
N MET A 91 3.52 3.13 15.45
CA MET A 91 3.29 3.95 16.65
C MET A 91 2.43 5.18 16.35
N ILE A 92 2.73 5.87 15.26
CA ILE A 92 2.10 7.15 14.92
C ILE A 92 0.75 6.93 14.22
N GLY A 93 0.68 5.95 13.33
CA GLY A 93 -0.48 5.67 12.49
C GLY A 93 -1.79 5.52 13.27
N PRO A 94 -1.87 4.60 14.25
CA PRO A 94 -3.09 4.39 15.03
C PRO A 94 -3.58 5.67 15.72
N SER A 95 -2.66 6.50 16.23
CA SER A 95 -3.01 7.76 16.91
C SER A 95 -3.65 8.77 15.96
N ILE A 96 -3.08 8.93 14.75
CA ILE A 96 -3.63 9.81 13.72
C ILE A 96 -5.02 9.31 13.29
N TYR A 97 -5.15 8.01 12.99
CA TYR A 97 -6.42 7.44 12.56
C TYR A 97 -7.49 7.50 13.64
N ALA A 98 -7.13 7.27 14.92
CA ALA A 98 -8.04 7.42 16.04
C ALA A 98 -8.54 8.86 16.19
N ALA A 99 -7.66 9.85 16.06
CA ALA A 99 -8.02 11.26 16.11
C ALA A 99 -9.00 11.65 14.98
N VAL A 100 -8.71 11.21 13.73
CA VAL A 100 -9.60 11.45 12.59
C VAL A 100 -10.93 10.74 12.76
N PHE A 101 -10.91 9.50 13.25
CA PHE A 101 -12.14 8.73 13.52
C PHE A 101 -12.99 9.42 14.59
N TYR A 102 -12.40 9.81 15.73
CA TYR A 102 -13.09 10.53 16.80
C TYR A 102 -13.73 11.82 16.30
N TRP A 103 -12.97 12.59 15.51
CA TRP A 103 -13.45 13.82 14.91
C TRP A 103 -14.61 13.56 13.92
N SER A 104 -14.53 12.52 13.10
CA SER A 104 -15.53 12.21 12.06
C SER A 104 -16.80 11.56 12.62
N ALA A 105 -16.72 10.89 13.77
CA ALA A 105 -17.82 10.21 14.42
C ALA A 105 -18.64 11.13 15.36
N ALA A 106 -18.30 12.41 15.47
CA ALA A 106 -19.02 13.36 16.31
C ALA A 106 -20.50 13.46 15.86
N PRO A 107 -21.48 13.48 16.81
CA PRO A 107 -22.90 13.46 16.51
C PRO A 107 -23.40 14.63 15.64
N GLU A 108 -22.65 15.73 15.66
CA GLU A 108 -22.94 16.97 14.93
C GLU A 108 -22.48 16.91 13.45
N ARG A 109 -21.83 15.82 13.05
CA ARG A 109 -21.23 15.67 11.71
C ARG A 109 -22.18 14.90 10.79
N ASP A 110 -22.23 15.36 9.54
CA ASP A 110 -22.96 14.67 8.48
C ASP A 110 -22.38 13.27 8.23
N ARG A 111 -23.23 12.34 7.86
CA ARG A 111 -22.87 10.94 7.55
C ARG A 111 -21.72 10.80 6.55
N ILE A 112 -21.54 11.77 5.66
CA ILE A 112 -20.46 11.78 4.66
C ILE A 112 -19.07 11.80 5.30
N TRP A 113 -18.92 12.35 6.52
CA TRP A 113 -17.66 12.44 7.22
C TRP A 113 -17.26 11.14 7.94
N HIS A 114 -18.18 10.18 8.10
CA HIS A 114 -17.86 8.90 8.74
C HIS A 114 -16.82 8.09 7.97
N GLY A 115 -16.67 8.33 6.66
CA GLY A 115 -15.61 7.76 5.81
C GLY A 115 -14.26 8.47 5.89
N ALA A 116 -14.10 9.53 6.67
CA ALA A 116 -12.89 10.35 6.71
C ALA A 116 -11.58 9.57 6.99
N PRO A 117 -11.54 8.56 7.87
CA PRO A 117 -10.32 7.75 8.06
C PRO A 117 -9.87 7.04 6.78
N PHE A 118 -10.83 6.51 6.02
CA PHE A 118 -10.54 5.87 4.71
C PHE A 118 -10.13 6.90 3.67
N GLY A 119 -10.74 8.10 3.69
CA GLY A 119 -10.34 9.23 2.87
C GLY A 119 -8.89 9.66 3.14
N LEU A 120 -8.48 9.71 4.41
CA LEU A 120 -7.09 9.98 4.79
C LEU A 120 -6.14 8.92 4.23
N ALA A 121 -6.49 7.63 4.33
CA ALA A 121 -5.70 6.55 3.74
C ALA A 121 -5.56 6.70 2.23
N CYS A 122 -6.64 7.07 1.54
CA CYS A 122 -6.64 7.34 0.11
C CYS A 122 -5.67 8.47 -0.25
N LEU A 123 -5.68 9.60 0.48
CA LEU A 123 -4.76 10.71 0.28
C LEU A 123 -3.29 10.32 0.49
N MET A 124 -3.01 9.52 1.52
CA MET A 124 -1.66 9.00 1.77
C MET A 124 -1.19 8.10 0.63
N LEU A 125 -2.05 7.24 0.07
CA LEU A 125 -1.71 6.40 -1.06
C LEU A 125 -1.53 7.19 -2.37
N ILE A 126 -2.33 8.25 -2.57
CA ILE A 126 -2.12 9.17 -3.71
C ILE A 126 -0.74 9.84 -3.60
N THR A 127 -0.36 10.28 -2.42
CA THR A 127 0.98 10.83 -2.20
C THR A 127 2.06 9.77 -2.46
N ALA A 128 1.86 8.55 -2.00
CA ALA A 128 2.77 7.44 -2.22
C ALA A 128 2.93 7.09 -3.71
N ILE A 129 1.84 7.11 -4.50
CA ILE A 129 1.92 6.81 -5.95
C ILE A 129 2.65 7.92 -6.71
N ILE A 130 2.49 9.18 -6.31
CA ILE A 130 3.22 10.31 -6.87
C ILE A 130 4.73 10.15 -6.60
N ILE A 131 5.10 9.86 -5.35
CA ILE A 131 6.50 9.61 -4.99
C ILE A 131 7.05 8.41 -5.75
N ALA A 132 6.30 7.31 -5.82
CA ALA A 132 6.70 6.10 -6.54
C ALA A 132 6.95 6.36 -8.03
N PHE A 133 6.19 7.27 -8.64
CA PHE A 133 6.38 7.64 -10.05
C PHE A 133 7.77 8.22 -10.32
N PHE A 134 8.29 9.02 -9.39
CA PHE A 134 9.63 9.64 -9.52
C PHE A 134 10.75 8.71 -9.06
N VAL A 135 10.51 7.87 -8.06
CA VAL A 135 11.56 7.06 -7.41
C VAL A 135 11.71 5.66 -8.04
N VAL A 136 10.61 5.02 -8.45
CA VAL A 136 10.65 3.66 -8.99
C VAL A 136 11.12 3.68 -10.46
N PRO A 137 12.27 3.04 -10.79
CA PRO A 137 12.84 3.11 -12.13
C PRO A 137 11.99 2.42 -13.18
N LYS A 138 12.11 2.88 -14.43
CA LYS A 138 11.39 2.29 -15.58
C LYS A 138 11.83 0.85 -15.90
N ARG A 139 13.06 0.46 -15.55
CA ARG A 139 13.57 -0.92 -15.67
C ARG A 139 14.21 -1.32 -14.35
N VAL A 140 13.73 -2.38 -13.75
CA VAL A 140 14.45 -3.08 -12.70
C VAL A 140 15.41 -4.01 -13.45
N THR A 141 16.68 -3.62 -13.54
CA THR A 141 17.73 -4.46 -14.12
C THR A 141 17.90 -5.68 -13.23
N ALA A 142 17.91 -6.87 -13.85
CA ALA A 142 18.25 -8.11 -13.13
C ALA A 142 19.57 -7.94 -12.36
N PRO A 143 19.72 -8.58 -11.20
CA PRO A 143 20.93 -8.47 -10.40
C PRO A 143 22.16 -8.83 -11.25
N VAL A 144 23.17 -7.97 -11.21
CA VAL A 144 24.47 -8.22 -11.84
C VAL A 144 25.02 -9.50 -11.20
N LYS A 145 25.00 -10.60 -11.95
CA LYS A 145 25.74 -11.81 -11.58
C LYS A 145 27.24 -11.44 -11.58
N LYS A 146 27.82 -11.30 -10.41
CA LYS A 146 29.25 -11.46 -10.19
C LYS A 146 29.46 -12.75 -9.47
#